data_3c8acff7b8c01c6c22210a686a90743e
#
_entry.id   3c8acff7b8c01c6c22210a686a90743e
#
_cell.length_a   1.000
_cell.length_b   1.000
_cell.length_c   1.000
_cell.angle_alpha   90.00
_cell.angle_beta   90.00
_cell.angle_gamma   90.00
#
_symmetry.space_group_name_H-M   'P 1'
#
loop_
_entity.id
_entity.type
_entity.pdbx_description
1 polymer ?
#
loop_
_entity_poly.entity_id
_entity_poly.type
_entity_poly.pdbx_seq_one_letter_code
_entity_poly.pdbx_strand_id
1 'polypeptide(L)'
;MRLSLAKQSGHAAILFAICIPVLFGVFMLGSDGARALQTKARLEEAAEAAVLAVSAEDSSNHPLAQSYIDHYLYDMDSLLDIQVDKLSCDEIAECAEQAEQGGARYFEYRVAGKSQHQSWFPGQGVIVGFGDTFDVTGSSKARRYQSQPVDITFIVDFSGSMNNKWSGGKNTKLEDLKEIIAEVTEELDKFNQLNPVRPHRVAMTGYNRRTINTNKNGKLILRDQRITKYDPDGWDKDDVFYPQKTIDAQFKVKGEAQRIPNEDDLAKFYDIFYTSDFSYFMDKVNGFEAHGGTAFLQGVIRAGQIVTTMAENSRQLIIVLSDGKDSDLYEEQVPKLIKRGMCSNILNMLNGGKVTADNTDDAISVVDGVSQGMKTPSGEQMNARMAVIGFDYELDENVNLKNCVGKDNVYKAENKDEILNQILSLITEEVGHLAQ
;
A
#
# COMPACT_ATOMS: atom_id res chain seq x y z
N MET A 1 72.05 -56.40 -39.99
CA MET A 1 70.60 -56.58 -39.81
C MET A 1 69.96 -55.23 -40.04
N ARG A 2 69.40 -54.97 -41.22
CA ARG A 2 68.70 -53.70 -41.54
C ARG A 2 67.24 -53.96 -41.28
N LEU A 3 66.77 -53.31 -40.22
CA LEU A 3 65.31 -53.26 -39.93
C LEU A 3 64.64 -52.41 -41.02
N SER A 4 63.85 -53.05 -41.82
CA SER A 4 62.94 -52.40 -42.78
C SER A 4 61.86 -51.69 -41.98
N LEU A 5 61.89 -50.37 -41.89
CA LEU A 5 60.79 -49.55 -41.42
C LEU A 5 59.65 -49.66 -42.48
N ALA A 6 58.65 -50.49 -42.21
CA ALA A 6 57.44 -50.50 -42.98
C ALA A 6 56.81 -49.09 -43.00
N LYS A 7 56.61 -48.53 -44.20
CA LYS A 7 55.90 -47.29 -44.42
C LYS A 7 54.43 -47.48 -44.05
N GLN A 8 54.13 -47.07 -42.80
CA GLN A 8 52.74 -46.89 -42.37
C GLN A 8 52.26 -45.47 -42.77
N SER A 9 52.09 -45.27 -44.05
CA SER A 9 51.65 -43.99 -44.59
C SER A 9 50.30 -44.16 -45.28
N GLY A 10 49.25 -43.66 -44.63
CA GLY A 10 47.90 -43.59 -45.23
C GLY A 10 46.78 -43.84 -44.25
N HIS A 11 46.87 -44.85 -43.41
CA HIS A 11 45.74 -45.20 -42.50
C HIS A 11 45.50 -44.13 -41.41
N ALA A 12 46.55 -43.54 -40.87
CA ALA A 12 46.40 -42.45 -39.89
C ALA A 12 45.75 -41.19 -40.50
N ALA A 13 46.14 -40.85 -41.74
CA ALA A 13 45.57 -39.68 -42.43
C ALA A 13 44.05 -39.90 -42.73
N ILE A 14 43.64 -41.08 -43.09
CA ILE A 14 42.23 -41.42 -43.31
C ILE A 14 41.47 -41.41 -42.00
N LEU A 15 42.03 -41.93 -40.92
CA LEU A 15 41.43 -41.90 -39.59
C LEU A 15 41.23 -40.45 -39.11
N PHE A 16 42.26 -39.61 -39.25
CA PHE A 16 42.15 -38.17 -38.90
C PHE A 16 41.12 -37.47 -39.78
N ALA A 17 41.05 -37.75 -41.08
CA ALA A 17 40.05 -37.14 -41.98
C ALA A 17 38.61 -37.47 -41.59
N ILE A 18 38.37 -38.65 -41.00
CA ILE A 18 37.05 -39.03 -40.50
C ILE A 18 36.77 -38.50 -39.07
N CYS A 19 37.78 -38.54 -38.19
CA CYS A 19 37.62 -38.15 -36.79
C CYS A 19 37.53 -36.61 -36.61
N ILE A 20 38.26 -35.82 -37.39
CA ILE A 20 38.29 -34.34 -37.24
C ILE A 20 36.87 -33.73 -37.41
N PRO A 21 36.10 -34.04 -38.44
CA PRO A 21 34.74 -33.49 -38.57
C PRO A 21 33.83 -33.84 -37.39
N VAL A 22 33.92 -35.08 -36.86
CA VAL A 22 33.13 -35.55 -35.73
C VAL A 22 33.52 -34.79 -34.44
N LEU A 23 34.86 -34.71 -34.17
CA LEU A 23 35.36 -33.97 -33.01
C LEU A 23 35.02 -32.47 -33.08
N PHE A 24 35.10 -31.88 -34.28
CA PHE A 24 34.70 -30.52 -34.53
C PHE A 24 33.20 -30.28 -34.31
N GLY A 25 32.35 -31.20 -34.78
CA GLY A 25 30.94 -31.16 -34.53
C GLY A 25 30.57 -31.26 -33.05
N VAL A 26 31.23 -32.14 -32.29
CA VAL A 26 31.06 -32.23 -30.83
C VAL A 26 31.50 -30.95 -30.14
N PHE A 27 32.63 -30.35 -30.55
CA PHE A 27 33.11 -29.08 -30.02
C PHE A 27 32.12 -27.93 -30.30
N MET A 28 31.62 -27.83 -31.53
CA MET A 28 30.63 -26.80 -31.92
C MET A 28 29.34 -26.93 -31.15
N LEU A 29 28.74 -28.13 -31.06
CA LEU A 29 27.55 -28.38 -30.27
C LEU A 29 27.79 -28.13 -28.79
N GLY A 30 28.95 -28.50 -28.25
CA GLY A 30 29.32 -28.24 -26.87
C GLY A 30 29.47 -26.73 -26.56
N SER A 31 30.07 -26.00 -27.48
CA SER A 31 30.29 -24.53 -27.30
C SER A 31 28.98 -23.75 -27.37
N ASP A 32 28.16 -23.93 -28.42
CA ASP A 32 26.88 -23.25 -28.57
C ASP A 32 25.86 -23.76 -27.56
N GLY A 33 25.90 -25.04 -27.18
CA GLY A 33 25.07 -25.63 -26.14
C GLY A 33 25.37 -25.02 -24.75
N ALA A 34 26.65 -24.88 -24.41
CA ALA A 34 27.04 -24.22 -23.15
C ALA A 34 26.57 -22.74 -23.11
N ARG A 35 26.68 -22.03 -24.24
CA ARG A 35 26.20 -20.68 -24.39
C ARG A 35 24.68 -20.60 -24.27
N ALA A 36 23.93 -21.49 -24.88
CA ALA A 36 22.47 -21.57 -24.77
C ALA A 36 22.03 -21.77 -23.31
N LEU A 37 22.72 -22.66 -22.57
CA LEU A 37 22.44 -22.87 -21.14
C LEU A 37 22.77 -21.65 -20.30
N GLN A 38 23.88 -20.97 -20.56
CA GLN A 38 24.24 -19.73 -19.88
C GLN A 38 23.24 -18.60 -20.17
N THR A 39 22.80 -18.48 -21.42
CA THR A 39 21.79 -17.52 -21.83
C THR A 39 20.44 -17.81 -21.16
N LYS A 40 20.09 -19.11 -21.05
CA LYS A 40 18.89 -19.51 -20.34
C LYS A 40 18.90 -19.06 -18.87
N ALA A 41 20.00 -19.31 -18.18
CA ALA A 41 20.15 -18.87 -16.79
C ALA A 41 20.01 -17.35 -16.66
N ARG A 42 20.64 -16.57 -17.56
CA ARG A 42 20.49 -15.10 -17.56
C ARG A 42 19.08 -14.65 -17.85
N LEU A 43 18.35 -15.32 -18.76
CA LEU A 43 16.95 -14.98 -19.06
C LEU A 43 16.04 -15.31 -17.89
N GLU A 44 16.31 -16.40 -17.16
CA GLU A 44 15.58 -16.72 -15.92
C GLU A 44 15.83 -15.70 -14.84
N GLU A 45 17.10 -15.28 -14.59
CA GLU A 45 17.44 -14.17 -13.67
C GLU A 45 16.78 -12.84 -14.09
N ALA A 46 16.75 -12.54 -15.40
CA ALA A 46 16.09 -11.36 -15.93
C ALA A 46 14.57 -11.41 -15.69
N ALA A 47 13.95 -12.56 -15.91
CA ALA A 47 12.53 -12.77 -15.66
C ALA A 47 12.19 -12.68 -14.17
N GLU A 48 13.08 -13.16 -13.26
CA GLU A 48 12.93 -12.99 -11.81
C GLU A 48 12.97 -11.52 -11.40
N ALA A 49 13.96 -10.77 -11.88
CA ALA A 49 14.05 -9.34 -11.61
C ALA A 49 12.86 -8.57 -12.19
N ALA A 50 12.44 -8.88 -13.41
CA ALA A 50 11.30 -8.26 -14.07
C ALA A 50 9.98 -8.56 -13.35
N VAL A 51 9.73 -9.81 -12.94
CA VAL A 51 8.49 -10.18 -12.25
C VAL A 51 8.40 -9.55 -10.86
N LEU A 52 9.51 -9.40 -10.16
CA LEU A 52 9.54 -8.67 -8.89
C LEU A 52 9.24 -7.18 -9.10
N ALA A 53 9.80 -6.56 -10.16
CA ALA A 53 9.54 -5.16 -10.46
C ALA A 53 8.06 -4.90 -10.81
N VAL A 54 7.45 -5.70 -11.69
CA VAL A 54 6.03 -5.55 -12.05
C VAL A 54 5.11 -5.90 -10.87
N SER A 55 5.50 -6.84 -10.00
CA SER A 55 4.73 -7.14 -8.80
C SER A 55 4.79 -6.02 -7.77
N ALA A 56 5.93 -5.32 -7.65
CA ALA A 56 6.09 -4.15 -6.80
C ALA A 56 5.25 -2.96 -7.30
N GLU A 57 5.18 -2.77 -8.63
CA GLU A 57 4.36 -1.74 -9.27
C GLU A 57 2.86 -2.09 -9.28
N ASP A 58 2.49 -3.30 -8.90
CA ASP A 58 1.13 -3.85 -8.97
C ASP A 58 0.53 -3.79 -10.39
N SER A 59 1.34 -4.01 -11.40
CA SER A 59 0.96 -3.82 -12.80
C SER A 59 1.32 -5.02 -13.68
N SER A 60 0.83 -5.00 -14.92
CA SER A 60 1.28 -5.85 -16.03
C SER A 60 2.09 -5.03 -17.05
N ASN A 61 2.99 -4.18 -16.58
CA ASN A 61 3.75 -3.23 -17.39
C ASN A 61 4.79 -3.91 -18.27
N HIS A 62 4.42 -4.21 -19.54
CA HIS A 62 5.32 -4.81 -20.52
C HIS A 62 6.61 -4.02 -20.76
N PRO A 63 6.59 -2.68 -20.95
CA PRO A 63 7.81 -1.89 -21.09
C PRO A 63 8.78 -2.02 -19.92
N LEU A 64 8.26 -2.07 -18.69
CA LEU A 64 9.10 -2.28 -17.50
C LEU A 64 9.77 -3.65 -17.54
N ALA A 65 9.01 -4.71 -17.72
CA ALA A 65 9.54 -6.07 -17.80
C ALA A 65 10.57 -6.22 -18.93
N GLN A 66 10.26 -5.66 -20.11
CA GLN A 66 11.18 -5.66 -21.25
C GLN A 66 12.51 -4.98 -20.92
N SER A 67 12.49 -3.84 -20.21
CA SER A 67 13.71 -3.12 -19.84
C SER A 67 14.67 -3.95 -18.98
N TYR A 68 14.14 -4.81 -18.10
CA TYR A 68 14.95 -5.75 -17.33
C TYR A 68 15.53 -6.84 -18.21
N ILE A 69 14.75 -7.45 -19.10
CA ILE A 69 15.23 -8.48 -20.02
C ILE A 69 16.34 -7.93 -20.94
N ASP A 70 16.13 -6.75 -21.53
CA ASP A 70 17.11 -6.08 -22.39
C ASP A 70 18.43 -5.77 -21.64
N HIS A 71 18.33 -5.44 -20.37
CA HIS A 71 19.49 -5.14 -19.54
C HIS A 71 20.36 -6.39 -19.24
N TYR A 72 19.71 -7.51 -18.94
CA TYR A 72 20.40 -8.77 -18.63
C TYR A 72 20.90 -9.51 -19.89
N LEU A 73 20.20 -9.37 -21.01
CA LEU A 73 20.49 -10.05 -22.27
C LEU A 73 21.00 -9.07 -23.34
N TYR A 74 22.00 -8.27 -22.98
CA TYR A 74 22.58 -7.26 -23.87
C TYR A 74 23.21 -7.85 -25.13
N ASP A 75 23.45 -9.17 -25.21
CA ASP A 75 24.03 -9.90 -26.33
C ASP A 75 23.01 -10.73 -27.14
N MET A 76 21.70 -10.50 -26.94
CA MET A 76 20.67 -11.10 -27.78
C MET A 76 20.54 -10.35 -29.12
N ASP A 77 20.18 -11.07 -30.19
CA ASP A 77 19.85 -10.48 -31.47
C ASP A 77 18.48 -9.79 -31.45
N SER A 78 17.52 -10.50 -30.88
CA SER A 78 16.15 -9.99 -30.75
C SER A 78 15.40 -10.66 -29.59
N LEU A 79 14.50 -9.90 -28.99
CA LEU A 79 13.45 -10.43 -28.13
C LEU A 79 12.28 -10.82 -29.04
N LEU A 80 11.99 -12.12 -29.15
CA LEU A 80 10.95 -12.64 -30.03
C LEU A 80 9.56 -12.50 -29.42
N ASP A 81 9.45 -12.69 -28.10
CA ASP A 81 8.20 -12.62 -27.36
C ASP A 81 8.46 -12.24 -25.89
N ILE A 82 7.52 -11.51 -25.31
CA ILE A 82 7.44 -11.23 -23.90
C ILE A 82 5.98 -11.26 -23.46
N GLN A 83 5.69 -12.02 -22.42
CA GLN A 83 4.37 -12.09 -21.79
C GLN A 83 4.48 -11.62 -20.35
N VAL A 84 3.57 -10.74 -19.96
CA VAL A 84 3.48 -10.20 -18.60
C VAL A 84 2.05 -10.30 -18.16
N ASP A 85 1.78 -11.22 -17.24
CA ASP A 85 0.43 -11.49 -16.74
C ASP A 85 0.34 -11.12 -15.27
N LYS A 86 -0.80 -10.53 -14.88
CA LYS A 86 -1.25 -10.38 -13.52
C LYS A 86 -2.54 -11.17 -13.36
N LEU A 87 -2.51 -12.19 -12.54
CA LEU A 87 -3.63 -13.08 -12.29
C LEU A 87 -4.15 -12.89 -10.87
N SER A 88 -5.45 -12.73 -10.73
CA SER A 88 -6.15 -12.74 -9.43
C SER A 88 -6.26 -14.17 -8.88
N CYS A 89 -6.55 -14.29 -7.58
CA CYS A 89 -6.74 -15.59 -6.94
C CYS A 89 -7.84 -16.43 -7.63
N ASP A 90 -8.91 -15.79 -8.11
CA ASP A 90 -10.03 -16.49 -8.76
C ASP A 90 -9.67 -17.07 -10.13
N GLU A 91 -8.65 -16.51 -10.78
CA GLU A 91 -8.11 -17.01 -12.05
C GLU A 91 -7.09 -18.13 -11.84
N ILE A 92 -6.69 -18.41 -10.58
CA ILE A 92 -5.71 -19.43 -10.20
C ILE A 92 -6.43 -20.51 -9.40
N ALA A 93 -6.72 -21.65 -10.02
CA ALA A 93 -7.50 -22.74 -9.40
C ALA A 93 -6.98 -23.14 -8.02
N GLU A 94 -5.65 -23.29 -7.86
CA GLU A 94 -5.02 -23.62 -6.58
C GLU A 94 -5.28 -22.56 -5.49
N CYS A 95 -5.24 -21.27 -5.86
CA CYS A 95 -5.50 -20.18 -4.93
C CYS A 95 -6.98 -20.13 -4.54
N ALA A 96 -7.90 -20.27 -5.49
CA ALA A 96 -9.33 -20.27 -5.24
C ALA A 96 -9.74 -21.39 -4.29
N GLU A 97 -9.22 -22.61 -4.51
CA GLU A 97 -9.49 -23.77 -3.64
C GLU A 97 -8.91 -23.58 -2.22
N GLN A 98 -7.70 -23.03 -2.10
CA GLN A 98 -7.11 -22.72 -0.80
C GLN A 98 -7.88 -21.61 -0.07
N ALA A 99 -8.36 -20.59 -0.79
CA ALA A 99 -9.14 -19.50 -0.24
C ALA A 99 -10.49 -19.97 0.32
N GLU A 100 -11.17 -20.91 -0.32
CA GLU A 100 -12.39 -21.52 0.20
C GLU A 100 -12.17 -22.25 1.55
N GLN A 101 -10.94 -22.72 1.77
CA GLN A 101 -10.51 -23.36 3.03
C GLN A 101 -9.97 -22.38 4.07
N GLY A 102 -10.06 -21.06 3.82
CA GLY A 102 -9.56 -20.02 4.70
C GLY A 102 -8.07 -19.70 4.53
N GLY A 103 -7.44 -20.14 3.45
CA GLY A 103 -6.05 -19.83 3.12
C GLY A 103 -5.88 -18.38 2.62
N ALA A 104 -4.65 -17.91 2.65
CA ALA A 104 -4.32 -16.56 2.19
C ALA A 104 -4.48 -16.45 0.64
N ARG A 105 -5.17 -15.41 0.21
CA ARG A 105 -5.30 -15.09 -1.22
C ARG A 105 -4.06 -14.36 -1.70
N TYR A 106 -3.76 -14.47 -3.01
CA TYR A 106 -2.63 -13.77 -3.63
C TYR A 106 -2.93 -13.40 -5.08
N PHE A 107 -2.26 -12.36 -5.55
CA PHE A 107 -2.06 -12.12 -6.97
C PHE A 107 -0.80 -12.85 -7.42
N GLU A 108 -0.84 -13.48 -8.58
CA GLU A 108 0.34 -14.08 -9.20
C GLU A 108 0.72 -13.28 -10.44
N TYR A 109 1.96 -12.81 -10.44
CA TYR A 109 2.57 -12.12 -11.57
C TYR A 109 3.45 -13.12 -12.31
N ARG A 110 3.38 -13.12 -13.62
CA ARG A 110 4.18 -13.99 -14.48
C ARG A 110 4.89 -13.15 -15.51
N VAL A 111 6.18 -13.40 -15.71
CA VAL A 111 6.95 -12.86 -16.82
C VAL A 111 7.58 -14.03 -17.53
N ALA A 112 7.33 -14.12 -18.84
CA ALA A 112 7.95 -15.10 -19.73
C ALA A 112 8.55 -14.39 -20.92
N GLY A 113 9.76 -14.77 -21.31
CA GLY A 113 10.47 -14.21 -22.43
C GLY A 113 11.01 -15.27 -23.37
N LYS A 114 11.11 -14.92 -24.66
CA LYS A 114 11.76 -15.72 -25.68
C LYS A 114 12.75 -14.85 -26.44
N SER A 115 14.05 -15.16 -26.35
CA SER A 115 15.12 -14.45 -27.02
C SER A 115 15.79 -15.29 -28.09
N GLN A 116 16.29 -14.66 -29.13
CA GLN A 116 17.05 -15.28 -30.22
C GLN A 116 18.50 -14.80 -30.17
N HIS A 117 19.41 -15.75 -30.44
CA HIS A 117 20.86 -15.55 -30.41
C HIS A 117 21.51 -16.14 -31.62
N GLN A 118 22.54 -15.49 -32.19
CA GLN A 118 23.36 -16.05 -33.25
C GLN A 118 24.24 -17.19 -32.74
N SER A 119 24.32 -18.27 -33.49
CA SER A 119 25.27 -19.36 -33.26
C SER A 119 26.69 -18.91 -33.62
N TRP A 120 27.66 -19.24 -32.77
CA TRP A 120 29.07 -19.05 -33.11
C TRP A 120 29.53 -20.07 -34.17
N PHE A 121 28.91 -21.23 -34.13
CA PHE A 121 29.23 -22.36 -35.01
C PHE A 121 27.95 -22.96 -35.63
N PRO A 122 27.42 -22.32 -36.67
CA PRO A 122 26.11 -22.74 -37.22
C PRO A 122 26.10 -24.16 -37.82
N GLY A 123 27.27 -24.69 -38.14
CA GLY A 123 27.39 -25.96 -38.83
C GLY A 123 27.18 -25.82 -40.32
N GLN A 124 27.90 -26.59 -41.14
CA GLN A 124 27.70 -26.65 -42.60
C GLN A 124 28.03 -28.04 -43.13
N GLY A 125 27.22 -28.51 -44.08
CA GLY A 125 27.44 -29.79 -44.76
C GLY A 125 27.36 -31.00 -43.84
N VAL A 126 28.48 -31.67 -43.60
CA VAL A 126 28.55 -32.88 -42.75
C VAL A 126 28.81 -32.54 -41.27
N ILE A 127 29.07 -31.28 -40.95
CA ILE A 127 29.34 -30.81 -39.58
C ILE A 127 28.02 -30.33 -38.96
N VAL A 128 27.54 -31.01 -37.93
CA VAL A 128 26.31 -30.69 -37.22
C VAL A 128 26.55 -29.51 -36.28
N GLY A 129 25.65 -28.51 -36.31
CA GLY A 129 25.62 -27.35 -35.45
C GLY A 129 24.19 -27.00 -35.08
N PHE A 130 23.99 -25.88 -34.36
CA PHE A 130 22.67 -25.38 -33.97
C PHE A 130 21.91 -24.69 -35.11
N GLY A 131 22.50 -24.49 -36.28
CA GLY A 131 22.01 -23.61 -37.34
C GLY A 131 22.48 -22.17 -37.13
N ASP A 132 21.95 -21.23 -37.90
CA ASP A 132 22.39 -19.81 -37.84
C ASP A 132 22.05 -19.15 -36.53
N THR A 133 20.92 -19.52 -35.93
CA THR A 133 20.43 -18.98 -34.65
C THR A 133 19.88 -20.07 -33.74
N PHE A 134 19.82 -19.81 -32.47
CA PHE A 134 19.08 -20.60 -31.49
C PHE A 134 18.20 -19.73 -30.61
N ASP A 135 17.07 -20.28 -30.18
CA ASP A 135 16.10 -19.60 -29.32
C ASP A 135 16.24 -20.12 -27.91
N VAL A 136 16.05 -19.18 -26.94
CA VAL A 136 16.02 -19.50 -25.53
C VAL A 136 14.75 -18.97 -24.92
N THR A 137 14.11 -19.74 -24.05
CA THR A 137 12.93 -19.35 -23.29
C THR A 137 13.24 -19.37 -21.80
N GLY A 138 12.71 -18.39 -21.08
CA GLY A 138 12.80 -18.32 -19.64
C GLY A 138 11.53 -17.69 -19.08
N SER A 139 11.17 -18.06 -17.85
CA SER A 139 10.00 -17.50 -17.18
C SER A 139 10.20 -17.50 -15.68
N SER A 140 9.55 -16.55 -15.02
CA SER A 140 9.47 -16.53 -13.57
C SER A 140 8.10 -16.07 -13.13
N LYS A 141 7.75 -16.37 -11.87
CA LYS A 141 6.50 -15.95 -11.25
C LYS A 141 6.77 -15.41 -9.85
N ALA A 142 5.99 -14.39 -9.47
CA ALA A 142 6.00 -13.85 -8.12
C ALA A 142 4.58 -13.86 -7.58
N ARG A 143 4.41 -14.15 -6.29
CA ARG A 143 3.13 -14.07 -5.60
C ARG A 143 3.16 -12.90 -4.64
N ARG A 144 2.15 -12.06 -4.76
CA ARG A 144 1.87 -11.00 -3.81
C ARG A 144 0.63 -11.41 -3.04
N TYR A 145 0.85 -11.85 -1.80
CA TYR A 145 -0.26 -12.26 -0.95
C TYR A 145 -1.13 -11.06 -0.63
N GLN A 146 -2.42 -11.25 -0.76
CA GLN A 146 -3.39 -10.26 -0.30
C GLN A 146 -3.21 -10.14 1.19
N SER A 147 -3.02 -8.90 1.62
CA SER A 147 -2.61 -8.57 2.96
C SER A 147 -3.58 -9.12 4.02
N GLN A 148 -3.05 -9.28 5.21
CA GLN A 148 -3.85 -9.53 6.41
C GLN A 148 -5.00 -8.51 6.49
N PRO A 149 -6.16 -8.89 7.05
CA PRO A 149 -7.28 -7.99 7.21
C PRO A 149 -6.86 -6.67 7.84
N VAL A 150 -7.30 -5.57 7.27
CA VAL A 150 -6.97 -4.22 7.72
C VAL A 150 -8.19 -3.54 8.32
N ASP A 151 -7.98 -2.82 9.41
CA ASP A 151 -8.91 -1.82 9.91
C ASP A 151 -8.50 -0.46 9.36
N ILE A 152 -9.36 0.16 8.56
CA ILE A 152 -9.11 1.48 7.98
C ILE A 152 -9.90 2.52 8.76
N THR A 153 -9.22 3.54 9.25
CA THR A 153 -9.85 4.70 9.89
C THR A 153 -9.70 5.92 8.99
N PHE A 154 -10.79 6.36 8.40
CA PHE A 154 -10.83 7.60 7.64
C PHE A 154 -11.01 8.79 8.58
N ILE A 155 -10.11 9.77 8.49
CA ILE A 155 -10.21 11.09 9.11
C ILE A 155 -10.56 12.07 8.01
N VAL A 156 -11.80 12.53 7.96
CA VAL A 156 -12.33 13.25 6.81
C VAL A 156 -12.63 14.69 7.16
N ASP A 157 -12.10 15.59 6.33
CA ASP A 157 -12.42 17.02 6.40
C ASP A 157 -13.84 17.28 5.85
N PHE A 158 -14.71 17.80 6.70
CA PHE A 158 -16.04 18.28 6.35
C PHE A 158 -16.15 19.80 6.51
N SER A 159 -15.07 20.53 6.28
CA SER A 159 -15.08 21.99 6.25
C SER A 159 -15.78 22.52 4.99
N GLY A 160 -16.14 23.79 5.01
CA GLY A 160 -16.89 24.42 3.92
C GLY A 160 -16.15 24.43 2.58
N SER A 161 -14.79 24.38 2.57
CA SER A 161 -13.96 24.33 1.37
C SER A 161 -14.16 23.04 0.56
N MET A 162 -14.57 21.94 1.22
CA MET A 162 -14.89 20.67 0.55
C MET A 162 -16.08 20.78 -0.41
N ASN A 163 -16.92 21.80 -0.29
CA ASN A 163 -17.98 22.08 -1.25
C ASN A 163 -17.50 22.78 -2.53
N ASN A 164 -16.23 23.17 -2.59
CA ASN A 164 -15.68 23.81 -3.77
C ASN A 164 -15.35 22.77 -4.85
N LYS A 165 -15.45 23.18 -6.11
CA LYS A 165 -14.90 22.43 -7.23
C LYS A 165 -13.37 22.53 -7.22
N TRP A 166 -12.72 21.54 -7.80
CA TRP A 166 -11.28 21.47 -7.91
C TRP A 166 -10.83 21.05 -9.31
N SER A 167 -9.54 21.23 -9.61
CA SER A 167 -8.98 20.96 -10.94
C SER A 167 -8.95 19.47 -11.29
N GLY A 168 -8.88 18.60 -10.30
CA GLY A 168 -8.73 17.16 -10.47
C GLY A 168 -10.03 16.36 -10.60
N GLY A 169 -11.19 17.00 -10.51
CA GLY A 169 -12.50 16.34 -10.57
C GLY A 169 -13.55 17.11 -11.35
N LYS A 170 -14.67 16.44 -11.62
CA LYS A 170 -15.85 17.06 -12.27
C LYS A 170 -16.84 17.62 -11.24
N ASN A 171 -16.84 17.07 -10.04
CA ASN A 171 -17.75 17.35 -8.95
C ASN A 171 -17.10 18.30 -7.92
N THR A 172 -17.74 18.49 -6.78
CA THR A 172 -17.08 19.09 -5.61
C THR A 172 -16.10 18.11 -5.00
N LYS A 173 -15.13 18.60 -4.20
CA LYS A 173 -14.18 17.74 -3.50
C LYS A 173 -14.88 16.72 -2.61
N LEU A 174 -15.98 17.13 -1.95
CA LEU A 174 -16.77 16.24 -1.11
C LEU A 174 -17.46 15.12 -1.91
N GLU A 175 -18.02 15.45 -3.07
CA GLU A 175 -18.66 14.45 -3.94
C GLU A 175 -17.65 13.44 -4.46
N ASP A 176 -16.50 13.92 -4.97
CA ASP A 176 -15.42 13.05 -5.45
C ASP A 176 -14.84 12.20 -4.30
N LEU A 177 -14.71 12.76 -3.08
CA LEU A 177 -14.30 12.01 -1.90
C LEU A 177 -15.27 10.87 -1.56
N LYS A 178 -16.57 11.12 -1.61
CA LYS A 178 -17.59 10.07 -1.36
C LYS A 178 -17.51 8.96 -2.41
N GLU A 179 -17.31 9.31 -3.68
CA GLU A 179 -17.12 8.33 -4.74
C GLU A 179 -15.84 7.50 -4.54
N ILE A 180 -14.72 8.12 -4.15
CA ILE A 180 -13.47 7.42 -3.85
C ILE A 180 -13.67 6.42 -2.70
N ILE A 181 -14.31 6.84 -1.62
CA ILE A 181 -14.57 5.97 -0.47
C ILE A 181 -15.50 4.81 -0.87
N ALA A 182 -16.49 5.05 -1.75
CA ALA A 182 -17.35 4.00 -2.27
C ALA A 182 -16.55 2.97 -3.08
N GLU A 183 -15.67 3.40 -3.96
CA GLU A 183 -14.81 2.51 -4.76
C GLU A 183 -13.83 1.72 -3.88
N VAL A 184 -13.23 2.36 -2.85
CA VAL A 184 -12.38 1.66 -1.87
C VAL A 184 -13.18 0.60 -1.12
N THR A 185 -14.39 0.92 -0.65
CA THR A 185 -15.22 -0.04 0.09
C THR A 185 -15.73 -1.16 -0.81
N GLU A 186 -15.96 -0.91 -2.09
CA GLU A 186 -16.30 -1.97 -3.06
C GLU A 186 -15.13 -2.95 -3.26
N GLU A 187 -13.90 -2.45 -3.36
CA GLU A 187 -12.71 -3.32 -3.43
C GLU A 187 -12.54 -4.14 -2.14
N LEU A 188 -12.71 -3.51 -0.98
CA LEU A 188 -12.65 -4.23 0.30
C LEU A 188 -13.75 -5.29 0.42
N ASP A 189 -14.94 -5.04 -0.13
CA ASP A 189 -16.04 -6.00 -0.10
C ASP A 189 -15.72 -7.25 -0.93
N LYS A 190 -15.10 -7.09 -2.09
CA LYS A 190 -14.60 -8.21 -2.89
C LYS A 190 -13.66 -9.10 -2.06
N PHE A 191 -12.74 -8.48 -1.29
CA PHE A 191 -11.86 -9.24 -0.40
C PHE A 191 -12.62 -9.91 0.75
N ASN A 192 -13.61 -9.24 1.35
CA ASN A 192 -14.39 -9.79 2.46
C ASN A 192 -15.26 -10.97 2.03
N GLN A 193 -15.81 -10.94 0.82
CA GLN A 193 -16.56 -12.08 0.27
C GLN A 193 -15.70 -13.33 0.16
N LEU A 194 -14.39 -13.15 -0.01
CA LEU A 194 -13.42 -14.22 -0.21
C LEU A 194 -12.81 -14.71 1.10
N ASN A 195 -12.81 -13.89 2.15
CA ASN A 195 -12.37 -14.26 3.51
C ASN A 195 -13.31 -13.67 4.58
N PRO A 196 -14.48 -14.27 4.79
CA PRO A 196 -15.46 -13.74 5.74
C PRO A 196 -15.09 -13.91 7.22
N VAL A 197 -14.10 -14.73 7.55
CA VAL A 197 -13.73 -15.04 8.95
C VAL A 197 -13.04 -13.86 9.62
N ARG A 198 -12.21 -13.13 8.89
CA ARG A 198 -11.54 -11.90 9.36
C ARG A 198 -11.71 -10.83 8.29
N PRO A 199 -12.82 -10.08 8.29
CA PRO A 199 -13.06 -9.09 7.27
C PRO A 199 -12.20 -7.84 7.45
N HIS A 200 -11.91 -7.16 6.35
CA HIS A 200 -11.52 -5.77 6.39
C HIS A 200 -12.66 -4.94 6.97
N ARG A 201 -12.34 -3.94 7.76
CA ARG A 201 -13.33 -3.06 8.37
C ARG A 201 -12.95 -1.61 8.13
N VAL A 202 -13.97 -0.75 8.07
CA VAL A 202 -13.79 0.68 7.95
C VAL A 202 -14.47 1.41 9.09
N ALA A 203 -13.83 2.47 9.55
CA ALA A 203 -14.38 3.47 10.46
C ALA A 203 -14.17 4.86 9.86
N MET A 204 -14.99 5.81 10.25
CA MET A 204 -14.81 7.21 9.85
C MET A 204 -15.03 8.13 11.04
N THR A 205 -14.18 9.14 11.13
CA THR A 205 -14.46 10.33 11.92
C THR A 205 -14.37 11.56 11.03
N GLY A 206 -15.44 12.33 11.03
CA GLY A 206 -15.47 13.62 10.36
C GLY A 206 -15.02 14.73 11.29
N TYR A 207 -14.43 15.75 10.72
CA TYR A 207 -14.14 16.99 11.45
C TYR A 207 -14.41 18.22 10.59
N ASN A 208 -14.75 19.29 11.25
CA ASN A 208 -14.63 20.66 10.81
C ASN A 208 -13.93 21.46 11.93
N ARG A 209 -14.52 22.45 12.55
CA ARG A 209 -13.99 23.03 13.79
C ARG A 209 -14.12 22.10 15.00
N ARG A 210 -14.89 21.00 14.89
CA ARG A 210 -15.23 20.06 15.95
C ARG A 210 -15.48 18.68 15.38
N THR A 211 -15.71 17.70 16.27
CA THR A 211 -16.19 16.36 15.90
C THR A 211 -17.60 16.14 16.43
N ILE A 212 -18.35 15.23 15.82
CA ILE A 212 -19.66 14.80 16.31
C ILE A 212 -19.58 13.32 16.66
N ASN A 213 -19.70 13.06 17.95
CA ASN A 213 -19.63 11.71 18.48
C ASN A 213 -21.04 11.15 18.64
N THR A 214 -21.18 9.85 18.44
CA THR A 214 -22.41 9.13 18.77
C THR A 214 -22.24 8.51 20.17
N ASN A 215 -23.17 8.75 21.07
CA ASN A 215 -23.18 8.09 22.38
C ASN A 215 -23.82 6.69 22.31
N LYS A 216 -23.78 5.94 23.43
CA LYS A 216 -24.33 4.59 23.55
C LYS A 216 -25.84 4.47 23.22
N ASN A 217 -26.56 5.60 23.26
CA ASN A 217 -28.00 5.67 22.96
C ASN A 217 -28.27 6.18 21.54
N GLY A 218 -27.26 6.28 20.68
CA GLY A 218 -27.39 6.80 19.31
C GLY A 218 -27.54 8.32 19.21
N LYS A 219 -27.44 9.07 20.34
CA LYS A 219 -27.54 10.52 20.32
C LYS A 219 -26.24 11.14 19.83
N LEU A 220 -26.35 12.08 18.89
CA LEU A 220 -25.24 12.88 18.38
C LEU A 220 -24.81 13.95 19.39
N ILE A 221 -23.52 14.07 19.62
CA ILE A 221 -22.94 14.98 20.61
C ILE A 221 -21.77 15.71 19.96
N LEU A 222 -21.89 17.03 19.85
CA LEU A 222 -20.81 17.90 19.38
C LEU A 222 -19.67 17.94 20.42
N ARG A 223 -18.44 17.73 19.96
CA ARG A 223 -17.26 17.69 20.83
C ARG A 223 -16.14 18.58 20.31
N ASP A 224 -15.55 19.34 21.25
CA ASP A 224 -14.23 19.90 21.07
C ASP A 224 -13.20 18.99 21.75
N GLN A 225 -12.27 18.46 20.99
CA GLN A 225 -11.22 17.56 21.50
C GLN A 225 -10.14 18.32 22.29
N ARG A 226 -10.09 19.64 22.18
CA ARG A 226 -9.17 20.48 22.97
C ARG A 226 -9.61 20.56 24.43
N ILE A 227 -8.67 20.75 25.33
CA ILE A 227 -8.95 21.22 26.68
C ILE A 227 -8.69 22.72 26.71
N THR A 228 -9.75 23.48 26.92
CA THR A 228 -9.75 24.94 27.05
C THR A 228 -10.36 25.34 28.39
N LYS A 229 -9.99 26.51 28.91
CA LYS A 229 -10.73 27.13 29.98
C LYS A 229 -11.82 27.97 29.33
N TYR A 230 -13.08 27.57 29.57
CA TYR A 230 -14.21 28.35 29.13
C TYR A 230 -14.21 29.72 29.84
N ASP A 231 -14.24 30.80 29.07
CA ASP A 231 -14.57 32.10 29.56
C ASP A 231 -16.06 32.35 29.35
N PRO A 232 -16.89 32.43 30.39
CA PRO A 232 -18.32 32.60 30.25
C PRO A 232 -18.72 33.93 29.61
N ASP A 233 -17.81 34.90 29.56
CA ASP A 233 -18.04 36.26 29.05
C ASP A 233 -17.39 36.48 27.67
N GLY A 234 -16.66 35.50 27.14
CA GLY A 234 -15.89 35.60 25.89
C GLY A 234 -16.55 34.90 24.69
N TRP A 235 -16.64 35.61 23.58
CA TRP A 235 -16.91 35.04 22.27
C TRP A 235 -15.62 34.39 21.77
N ASP A 236 -15.57 33.11 21.63
CA ASP A 236 -14.60 32.19 20.94
C ASP A 236 -13.10 32.62 20.86
N LYS A 237 -12.74 33.87 21.14
CA LYS A 237 -11.38 34.42 20.97
C LYS A 237 -10.50 34.34 22.23
N ASP A 238 -11.08 34.13 23.40
CA ASP A 238 -10.36 34.24 24.68
C ASP A 238 -10.25 32.91 25.45
N ASP A 239 -10.65 31.79 24.87
CA ASP A 239 -10.47 30.47 25.48
C ASP A 239 -8.98 30.14 25.66
N VAL A 240 -8.51 30.10 26.90
CA VAL A 240 -7.16 29.66 27.19
C VAL A 240 -7.00 28.17 26.82
N PHE A 241 -6.24 27.92 25.78
CA PHE A 241 -5.94 26.56 25.31
C PHE A 241 -4.81 25.92 26.12
N TYR A 242 -5.03 24.68 26.59
CA TYR A 242 -4.06 23.90 27.36
C TYR A 242 -3.50 22.72 26.55
N PRO A 243 -2.42 22.91 25.77
CA PRO A 243 -1.91 21.85 24.88
C PRO A 243 -1.52 20.57 25.61
N GLN A 244 -0.81 20.68 26.77
CA GLN A 244 -0.38 19.51 27.52
C GLN A 244 -1.58 18.71 28.04
N LYS A 245 -2.55 19.38 28.69
CA LYS A 245 -3.76 18.69 29.16
C LYS A 245 -4.56 18.04 28.03
N THR A 246 -4.54 18.65 26.85
CA THR A 246 -5.18 18.07 25.66
C THR A 246 -4.52 16.75 25.26
N ILE A 247 -3.19 16.69 25.26
CA ILE A 247 -2.43 15.49 24.98
C ILE A 247 -2.61 14.43 26.08
N ASP A 248 -2.54 14.84 27.35
CA ASP A 248 -2.74 13.91 28.49
C ASP A 248 -4.12 13.25 28.47
N ALA A 249 -5.09 13.89 27.83
CA ALA A 249 -6.45 13.37 27.70
C ALA A 249 -6.80 12.88 26.29
N GLN A 250 -5.84 12.76 25.37
CA GLN A 250 -6.15 12.53 23.95
C GLN A 250 -6.86 11.18 23.68
N PHE A 251 -6.63 10.16 24.51
CA PHE A 251 -7.28 8.86 24.38
C PHE A 251 -8.56 8.73 25.22
N LYS A 252 -8.89 9.73 26.01
CA LYS A 252 -10.08 9.73 26.87
C LYS A 252 -11.26 10.34 26.14
N VAL A 253 -12.34 9.58 26.01
CA VAL A 253 -13.60 10.12 25.48
C VAL A 253 -14.20 11.06 26.53
N LYS A 254 -14.34 12.33 26.21
CA LYS A 254 -14.91 13.33 27.13
C LYS A 254 -16.38 13.00 27.44
N GLY A 255 -16.71 12.97 28.73
CA GLY A 255 -18.06 12.62 29.23
C GLY A 255 -19.14 13.68 28.93
N GLU A 256 -18.79 14.97 28.88
CA GLU A 256 -19.76 16.05 28.76
C GLU A 256 -19.87 16.62 27.36
N ALA A 257 -21.12 16.91 26.95
CA ALA A 257 -21.39 17.62 25.70
C ALA A 257 -21.08 19.10 25.87
N GLN A 258 -20.42 19.71 24.88
CA GLN A 258 -20.40 21.17 24.82
C GLN A 258 -21.80 21.68 24.47
N ARG A 259 -22.18 22.82 25.08
CA ARG A 259 -23.44 23.49 24.76
C ARG A 259 -23.37 23.97 23.30
N ILE A 260 -24.28 23.51 22.46
CA ILE A 260 -24.39 23.95 21.07
C ILE A 260 -25.13 25.29 21.09
N PRO A 261 -24.56 26.38 20.55
CA PRO A 261 -25.26 27.66 20.50
C PRO A 261 -26.50 27.63 19.60
N ASN A 262 -26.49 26.87 18.50
CA ASN A 262 -27.61 26.71 17.57
C ASN A 262 -27.71 25.26 17.08
N GLU A 263 -28.91 24.73 16.94
CA GLU A 263 -29.17 23.40 16.36
C GLU A 263 -28.76 23.32 14.87
N ASP A 264 -28.75 24.46 14.16
CA ASP A 264 -28.29 24.55 12.76
C ASP A 264 -26.78 24.35 12.58
N ASP A 265 -25.98 24.48 13.66
CA ASP A 265 -24.55 24.18 13.68
C ASP A 265 -24.25 22.67 13.92
N LEU A 266 -25.28 21.84 14.08
CA LEU A 266 -25.12 20.39 14.02
C LEU A 266 -24.70 20.03 12.61
N ALA A 267 -23.39 20.01 12.42
CA ALA A 267 -22.81 19.52 11.19
C ALA A 267 -23.43 18.16 10.86
N LYS A 268 -23.77 17.99 9.62
CA LYS A 268 -24.46 16.81 9.13
C LYS A 268 -23.46 15.68 8.85
N PHE A 269 -22.51 15.45 9.76
CA PHE A 269 -21.61 14.31 9.76
C PHE A 269 -21.39 13.84 11.21
N TYR A 270 -21.00 12.58 11.39
CA TYR A 270 -20.72 12.00 12.71
C TYR A 270 -19.80 10.79 12.59
N ASP A 271 -19.33 10.26 13.73
CA ASP A 271 -18.50 9.07 13.74
C ASP A 271 -19.27 7.84 13.24
N ILE A 272 -18.63 7.08 12.36
CA ILE A 272 -19.03 5.72 12.01
C ILE A 272 -17.97 4.79 12.57
N PHE A 273 -18.36 3.92 13.49
CA PHE A 273 -17.44 2.95 14.09
C PHE A 273 -17.14 1.79 13.14
N TYR A 274 -16.10 1.03 13.44
CA TYR A 274 -15.66 -0.07 12.59
C TYR A 274 -16.80 -1.01 12.21
N THR A 275 -16.96 -1.18 10.94
CA THR A 275 -17.92 -2.10 10.33
C THR A 275 -17.34 -2.73 9.07
N SER A 276 -17.75 -3.98 8.81
CA SER A 276 -17.57 -4.67 7.53
C SER A 276 -18.83 -4.61 6.66
N ASP A 277 -19.92 -4.03 7.17
CA ASP A 277 -21.11 -3.72 6.38
C ASP A 277 -20.88 -2.39 5.63
N PHE A 278 -20.29 -2.49 4.46
CA PHE A 278 -19.96 -1.32 3.64
C PHE A 278 -21.17 -0.64 3.04
N SER A 279 -22.27 -1.37 2.87
CA SER A 279 -23.53 -0.79 2.42
C SER A 279 -24.09 0.16 3.48
N TYR A 280 -24.14 -0.29 4.74
CA TYR A 280 -24.49 0.56 5.89
C TYR A 280 -23.57 1.77 6.01
N PHE A 281 -22.26 1.54 5.87
CA PHE A 281 -21.25 2.60 5.97
C PHE A 281 -21.50 3.69 4.92
N MET A 282 -21.65 3.32 3.64
CA MET A 282 -21.87 4.26 2.54
C MET A 282 -23.24 4.95 2.60
N ASP A 283 -24.29 4.27 3.10
CA ASP A 283 -25.60 4.91 3.38
C ASP A 283 -25.44 6.12 4.30
N LYS A 284 -24.61 6.02 5.35
CA LYS A 284 -24.30 7.14 6.24
C LYS A 284 -23.46 8.22 5.59
N VAL A 285 -22.35 7.82 4.96
CA VAL A 285 -21.40 8.75 4.31
C VAL A 285 -22.08 9.59 3.24
N ASN A 286 -22.97 8.99 2.44
CA ASN A 286 -23.71 9.70 1.39
C ASN A 286 -24.59 10.83 1.94
N GLY A 287 -25.10 10.68 3.15
CA GLY A 287 -25.91 11.72 3.83
C GLY A 287 -25.09 12.84 4.46
N PHE A 288 -23.75 12.76 4.50
CA PHE A 288 -22.93 13.76 5.16
C PHE A 288 -22.76 15.03 4.31
N GLU A 289 -22.72 16.17 4.98
CA GLU A 289 -22.54 17.49 4.36
C GLU A 289 -21.36 18.22 4.99
N ALA A 290 -20.65 19.02 4.20
CA ALA A 290 -19.54 19.84 4.63
C ALA A 290 -19.99 21.25 5.02
N HIS A 291 -19.50 21.75 6.14
CA HIS A 291 -19.78 23.10 6.64
C HIS A 291 -18.76 23.56 7.67
N GLY A 292 -18.56 24.88 7.76
CA GLY A 292 -17.72 25.51 8.79
C GLY A 292 -16.23 25.59 8.42
N GLY A 293 -15.39 25.82 9.41
CA GLY A 293 -13.94 25.92 9.23
C GLY A 293 -13.24 24.60 9.47
N THR A 294 -11.90 24.60 9.39
CA THR A 294 -11.04 23.43 9.44
C THR A 294 -10.27 23.36 10.74
N ALA A 295 -10.25 22.22 11.42
CA ALA A 295 -9.44 21.94 12.59
C ALA A 295 -8.98 20.47 12.60
N PHE A 296 -7.89 20.20 11.92
CA PHE A 296 -7.30 18.88 11.76
C PHE A 296 -7.09 18.11 13.08
N LEU A 297 -6.66 18.82 14.12
CA LEU A 297 -6.45 18.25 15.45
C LEU A 297 -7.69 17.53 16.01
N GLN A 298 -8.89 17.99 15.67
CA GLN A 298 -10.13 17.41 16.15
C GLN A 298 -10.30 15.98 15.62
N GLY A 299 -10.12 15.82 14.30
CA GLY A 299 -10.21 14.51 13.64
C GLY A 299 -9.15 13.54 14.13
N VAL A 300 -7.88 13.97 14.24
CA VAL A 300 -6.78 13.11 14.67
C VAL A 300 -6.97 12.59 16.09
N ILE A 301 -7.30 13.48 17.04
CA ILE A 301 -7.53 13.05 18.42
C ILE A 301 -8.70 12.07 18.50
N ARG A 302 -9.79 12.35 17.77
CA ARG A 302 -10.94 11.46 17.76
C ARG A 302 -10.66 10.11 17.11
N ALA A 303 -9.93 10.09 16.00
CA ALA A 303 -9.47 8.83 15.38
C ALA A 303 -8.62 8.00 16.34
N GLY A 304 -7.71 8.65 17.07
CA GLY A 304 -6.92 7.99 18.12
C GLY A 304 -7.79 7.31 19.17
N GLN A 305 -8.88 7.94 19.61
CA GLN A 305 -9.84 7.35 20.56
C GLN A 305 -10.56 6.14 19.96
N ILE A 306 -10.97 6.20 18.68
CA ILE A 306 -11.67 5.11 17.99
C ILE A 306 -10.72 3.92 17.81
N VAL A 307 -9.56 4.15 17.24
CA VAL A 307 -8.57 3.11 16.94
C VAL A 307 -8.13 2.38 18.21
N THR A 308 -7.77 3.13 19.27
CA THR A 308 -7.27 2.51 20.51
C THR A 308 -8.34 1.79 21.33
N THR A 309 -9.62 1.95 21.01
CA THR A 309 -10.71 1.29 21.74
C THR A 309 -11.43 0.22 20.95
N MET A 310 -11.37 0.22 19.62
CA MET A 310 -12.23 -0.60 18.77
C MET A 310 -11.49 -1.38 17.67
N ALA A 311 -10.17 -1.20 17.53
CA ALA A 311 -9.38 -1.94 16.56
C ALA A 311 -9.31 -3.43 16.91
N GLU A 312 -9.44 -4.31 15.92
CA GLU A 312 -9.40 -5.77 16.09
C GLU A 312 -8.44 -6.46 15.12
N ASN A 313 -8.22 -5.91 13.93
CA ASN A 313 -7.27 -6.45 12.98
C ASN A 313 -5.83 -6.06 13.35
N SER A 314 -4.85 -6.88 12.98
CA SER A 314 -3.44 -6.59 13.27
C SER A 314 -2.90 -5.41 12.46
N ARG A 315 -3.42 -5.17 11.25
CA ARG A 315 -3.08 -4.00 10.45
C ARG A 315 -4.06 -2.86 10.67
N GLN A 316 -3.51 -1.69 10.97
CA GLN A 316 -4.26 -0.47 11.21
C GLN A 316 -3.80 0.60 10.23
N LEU A 317 -4.70 1.06 9.36
CA LEU A 317 -4.42 2.12 8.41
C LEU A 317 -5.27 3.34 8.74
N ILE A 318 -4.62 4.43 9.12
CA ILE A 318 -5.27 5.70 9.45
C ILE A 318 -5.03 6.65 8.29
N ILE A 319 -6.08 7.06 7.59
CA ILE A 319 -5.98 7.91 6.40
C ILE A 319 -6.66 9.24 6.65
N VAL A 320 -5.88 10.32 6.56
CA VAL A 320 -6.41 11.68 6.59
C VAL A 320 -6.71 12.13 5.17
N LEU A 321 -7.94 12.59 4.96
CA LEU A 321 -8.42 13.14 3.69
C LEU A 321 -8.80 14.61 3.95
N SER A 322 -8.05 15.55 3.41
CA SER A 322 -8.23 16.99 3.64
C SER A 322 -7.87 17.80 2.39
N ASP A 323 -8.50 18.95 2.24
CA ASP A 323 -8.30 19.85 1.09
C ASP A 323 -7.50 21.10 1.45
N GLY A 324 -6.94 21.20 2.65
CA GLY A 324 -6.25 22.44 2.95
C GLY A 324 -5.71 22.62 4.36
N LYS A 325 -5.48 23.89 4.67
CA LYS A 325 -4.92 24.35 5.94
C LYS A 325 -5.99 24.46 7.02
N ASP A 326 -5.56 24.33 8.25
CA ASP A 326 -6.38 24.68 9.41
C ASP A 326 -6.80 26.16 9.37
N SER A 327 -7.97 26.48 9.93
CA SER A 327 -8.37 27.87 10.16
C SER A 327 -7.40 28.55 11.13
N ASP A 328 -7.20 29.86 10.98
CA ASP A 328 -6.16 30.67 11.67
C ASP A 328 -5.91 30.30 13.14
N LEU A 329 -6.98 30.18 13.93
CA LEU A 329 -6.89 29.79 15.35
C LEU A 329 -6.24 28.43 15.56
N TYR A 330 -6.56 27.45 14.71
CA TYR A 330 -6.07 26.09 14.83
C TYR A 330 -4.69 25.92 14.19
N GLU A 331 -4.37 26.72 13.17
CA GLU A 331 -3.04 26.75 12.55
C GLU A 331 -1.94 27.00 13.58
N GLU A 332 -2.19 27.88 14.59
CA GLU A 332 -1.26 28.13 15.69
C GLU A 332 -1.26 27.06 16.79
N GLN A 333 -2.35 26.32 16.94
CA GLN A 333 -2.52 25.33 18.02
C GLN A 333 -1.98 23.96 17.64
N VAL A 334 -2.15 23.53 16.39
CA VAL A 334 -1.75 22.21 15.88
C VAL A 334 -0.24 21.95 16.08
N PRO A 335 0.69 22.87 15.76
CA PRO A 335 2.12 22.65 16.00
C PRO A 335 2.45 22.37 17.46
N LYS A 336 1.72 23.02 18.40
CA LYS A 336 1.91 22.82 19.84
C LYS A 336 1.53 21.41 20.29
N LEU A 337 0.52 20.81 19.65
CA LEU A 337 0.07 19.43 19.91
C LEU A 337 0.97 18.41 19.24
N ILE A 338 1.36 18.62 17.96
CA ILE A 338 2.27 17.73 17.25
C ILE A 338 3.59 17.61 17.98
N LYS A 339 4.17 18.74 18.43
CA LYS A 339 5.41 18.76 19.23
C LYS A 339 5.29 17.96 20.53
N ARG A 340 4.08 17.79 21.07
CA ARG A 340 3.79 17.00 22.28
C ARG A 340 3.35 15.58 22.00
N GLY A 341 3.40 15.16 20.73
CA GLY A 341 3.16 13.78 20.34
C GLY A 341 1.73 13.47 19.90
N MET A 342 0.90 14.44 19.53
CA MET A 342 -0.48 14.19 19.12
C MET A 342 -0.62 13.00 18.15
N CYS A 343 0.19 12.97 17.10
CA CYS A 343 0.14 11.92 16.07
C CYS A 343 1.00 10.70 16.47
N SER A 344 2.23 10.94 16.95
CA SER A 344 3.15 9.86 17.31
C SER A 344 2.67 9.03 18.50
N ASN A 345 1.94 9.61 19.46
CA ASN A 345 1.37 8.86 20.55
C ASN A 345 0.35 7.82 20.06
N ILE A 346 -0.45 8.12 19.02
CA ILE A 346 -1.41 7.17 18.45
C ILE A 346 -0.66 5.98 17.86
N LEU A 347 0.36 6.25 17.03
CA LEU A 347 1.18 5.19 16.43
C LEU A 347 1.97 4.41 17.48
N ASN A 348 2.56 5.08 18.46
CA ASN A 348 3.31 4.43 19.52
C ASN A 348 2.42 3.60 20.48
N MET A 349 1.16 4.02 20.64
CA MET A 349 0.19 3.24 21.41
C MET A 349 -0.12 1.91 20.70
N LEU A 350 -0.28 1.93 19.38
CA LEU A 350 -0.61 0.76 18.57
C LEU A 350 0.61 -0.14 18.32
N ASN A 351 1.72 0.45 17.91
CA ASN A 351 2.93 -0.27 17.47
C ASN A 351 3.88 -0.62 18.64
N GLY A 352 3.72 0.02 19.76
CA GLY A 352 4.72 0.08 20.84
C GLY A 352 5.65 1.28 20.68
N GLY A 353 6.07 1.85 21.79
CA GLY A 353 6.98 2.97 21.82
C GLY A 353 6.66 4.01 22.88
N LYS A 354 7.38 5.13 22.84
CA LYS A 354 7.26 6.17 23.85
C LYS A 354 5.97 6.99 23.65
N VAL A 355 5.12 7.02 24.69
CA VAL A 355 3.88 7.79 24.75
C VAL A 355 4.01 8.89 25.78
N THR A 356 3.63 10.11 25.42
CA THR A 356 3.70 11.29 26.30
C THR A 356 2.35 11.69 26.89
N ALA A 357 1.28 10.99 26.53
CA ALA A 357 -0.05 11.18 27.12
C ALA A 357 -0.17 10.42 28.44
N ASP A 358 -0.82 11.03 29.42
CA ASP A 358 -1.19 10.35 30.68
C ASP A 358 -2.37 9.42 30.43
N ASN A 359 -2.07 8.18 30.10
CA ASN A 359 -3.07 7.18 29.78
C ASN A 359 -3.22 6.20 30.95
N THR A 360 -4.24 6.43 31.76
CA THR A 360 -4.52 5.65 32.96
C THR A 360 -5.67 4.66 32.81
N ASP A 361 -6.23 4.48 31.60
CA ASP A 361 -7.29 3.51 31.39
C ASP A 361 -6.70 2.10 31.24
N ASP A 362 -7.22 1.14 32.01
CA ASP A 362 -6.73 -0.22 32.26
C ASP A 362 -6.59 -1.14 31.00
N ALA A 363 -6.96 -0.65 29.82
CA ALA A 363 -6.95 -1.46 28.60
C ALA A 363 -5.59 -1.49 27.86
N ILE A 364 -4.68 -0.56 28.17
CA ILE A 364 -3.40 -0.42 27.48
C ILE A 364 -2.31 -0.24 28.52
N SER A 365 -1.41 -1.20 28.63
CA SER A 365 -0.29 -1.12 29.57
C SER A 365 0.78 -0.15 29.08
N VAL A 366 0.78 1.06 29.66
CA VAL A 366 1.89 2.01 29.54
C VAL A 366 2.69 1.97 30.83
N VAL A 367 3.95 1.53 30.75
CA VAL A 367 4.88 1.49 31.89
C VAL A 367 5.96 2.54 31.63
N ASP A 368 6.16 3.46 32.56
CA ASP A 368 7.15 4.55 32.47
C ASP A 368 7.04 5.39 31.17
N GLY A 369 5.82 5.61 30.64
CA GLY A 369 5.58 6.35 29.40
C GLY A 369 5.95 5.54 28.14
N VAL A 370 6.09 4.22 28.23
CA VAL A 370 6.34 3.34 27.07
C VAL A 370 5.19 2.36 26.92
N SER A 371 4.53 2.39 25.75
CA SER A 371 3.56 1.38 25.34
C SER A 371 4.29 0.15 24.81
N GLN A 372 3.82 -1.05 25.16
CA GLN A 372 4.27 -2.30 24.56
C GLN A 372 3.59 -2.57 23.20
N GLY A 373 2.73 -1.66 22.76
CA GLY A 373 1.87 -1.82 21.60
C GLY A 373 0.59 -2.59 21.93
N MET A 374 -0.41 -2.35 21.12
CA MET A 374 -1.69 -3.05 21.24
C MET A 374 -1.64 -4.39 20.53
N LYS A 375 -2.45 -5.31 21.03
CA LYS A 375 -2.65 -6.62 20.40
C LYS A 375 -4.10 -6.79 20.00
N THR A 376 -4.30 -7.56 18.95
CA THR A 376 -5.64 -8.01 18.54
C THR A 376 -6.27 -8.88 19.63
N PRO A 377 -7.57 -9.13 19.59
CA PRO A 377 -8.22 -10.12 20.45
C PRO A 377 -7.61 -11.53 20.36
N SER A 378 -7.00 -11.86 19.21
CA SER A 378 -6.26 -13.11 18.99
C SER A 378 -4.81 -13.10 19.50
N GLY A 379 -4.33 -11.96 20.03
CA GLY A 379 -2.98 -11.82 20.60
C GLY A 379 -1.89 -11.41 19.60
N GLU A 380 -2.23 -11.14 18.34
CA GLU A 380 -1.29 -10.65 17.33
C GLU A 380 -0.90 -9.20 17.61
N GLN A 381 0.36 -8.83 17.41
CA GLN A 381 0.82 -7.46 17.55
C GLN A 381 0.17 -6.58 16.48
N MET A 382 -0.37 -5.42 16.88
CA MET A 382 -0.86 -4.44 15.93
C MET A 382 0.29 -3.70 15.23
N ASN A 383 0.08 -3.39 13.97
CA ASN A 383 0.96 -2.57 13.14
C ASN A 383 0.13 -1.46 12.50
N ALA A 384 0.39 -0.23 12.91
CA ALA A 384 -0.36 0.94 12.49
C ALA A 384 0.48 1.87 11.62
N ARG A 385 -0.12 2.36 10.56
CA ARG A 385 0.41 3.42 9.70
C ARG A 385 -0.59 4.56 9.60
N MET A 386 -0.09 5.78 9.56
CA MET A 386 -0.91 6.98 9.33
C MET A 386 -0.42 7.67 8.06
N ALA A 387 -1.34 7.99 7.16
CA ALA A 387 -1.07 8.66 5.91
C ALA A 387 -2.00 9.87 5.72
N VAL A 388 -1.54 10.84 4.95
CA VAL A 388 -2.33 12.01 4.53
C VAL A 388 -2.41 12.01 3.02
N ILE A 389 -3.61 12.17 2.49
CA ILE A 389 -3.87 12.37 1.07
C ILE A 389 -4.56 13.70 0.91
N GLY A 390 -3.91 14.61 0.19
CA GLY A 390 -4.38 15.98 0.01
C GLY A 390 -5.10 16.18 -1.32
N PHE A 391 -6.22 16.89 -1.27
CA PHE A 391 -7.00 17.30 -2.43
C PHE A 391 -6.58 18.69 -2.89
N ASP A 392 -6.02 18.80 -4.10
CA ASP A 392 -5.80 20.09 -4.79
C ASP A 392 -5.04 21.15 -3.96
N TYR A 393 -4.05 20.75 -3.18
CA TYR A 393 -3.19 21.70 -2.49
C TYR A 393 -1.70 21.31 -2.55
N GLU A 394 -0.83 22.32 -2.51
CA GLU A 394 0.61 22.08 -2.52
C GLU A 394 1.08 21.51 -1.16
N LEU A 395 1.76 20.37 -1.21
CA LEU A 395 2.26 19.69 -0.02
C LEU A 395 3.14 20.57 0.87
N ASP A 396 3.82 21.56 0.27
CA ASP A 396 4.69 22.49 1.00
C ASP A 396 3.91 23.51 1.83
N GLU A 397 2.64 23.68 1.54
CA GLU A 397 1.79 24.64 2.24
C GLU A 397 1.25 24.12 3.58
N ASN A 398 1.18 22.79 3.79
CA ASN A 398 0.69 22.22 5.04
C ASN A 398 1.79 21.48 5.82
N VAL A 399 2.66 22.26 6.45
CA VAL A 399 3.76 21.76 7.31
C VAL A 399 3.23 20.92 8.48
N ASN A 400 2.04 21.23 8.98
CA ASN A 400 1.45 20.51 10.11
C ASN A 400 1.14 19.06 9.77
N LEU A 401 0.56 18.78 8.61
CA LEU A 401 0.27 17.41 8.17
C LEU A 401 1.56 16.61 7.97
N LYS A 402 2.58 17.22 7.34
CA LYS A 402 3.91 16.58 7.19
C LYS A 402 4.56 16.24 8.52
N ASN A 403 4.47 17.14 9.50
CA ASN A 403 5.05 16.91 10.81
C ASN A 403 4.27 15.88 11.63
N CYS A 404 3.00 15.64 11.30
CA CYS A 404 2.16 14.65 11.95
C CYS A 404 2.52 13.23 11.52
N VAL A 405 2.60 12.98 10.21
CA VAL A 405 2.72 11.61 9.66
C VAL A 405 4.10 11.28 9.10
N GLY A 406 4.98 12.27 8.97
CA GLY A 406 6.26 12.13 8.28
C GLY A 406 6.15 12.39 6.77
N LYS A 407 7.26 12.79 6.16
CA LYS A 407 7.28 13.21 4.75
C LYS A 407 6.85 12.11 3.78
N ASP A 408 7.25 10.88 4.06
CA ASP A 408 7.02 9.72 3.18
C ASP A 408 5.58 9.18 3.26
N ASN A 409 4.76 9.73 4.14
CA ASN A 409 3.36 9.35 4.31
C ASN A 409 2.39 10.48 3.92
N VAL A 410 2.86 11.48 3.17
CA VAL A 410 2.03 12.55 2.65
C VAL A 410 2.00 12.47 1.14
N TYR A 411 0.82 12.29 0.59
CA TYR A 411 0.59 12.09 -0.82
C TYR A 411 -0.23 13.25 -1.37
N LYS A 412 0.27 13.87 -2.43
CA LYS A 412 -0.49 14.82 -3.24
C LYS A 412 -1.21 14.03 -4.31
N ALA A 413 -2.48 14.30 -4.49
CA ALA A 413 -3.23 13.77 -5.61
C ALA A 413 -3.82 14.93 -6.43
N GLU A 414 -3.60 14.86 -7.74
CA GLU A 414 -4.05 15.88 -8.69
C GLU A 414 -5.40 15.53 -9.31
N ASN A 415 -5.84 14.28 -9.13
CA ASN A 415 -7.13 13.80 -9.62
C ASN A 415 -7.67 12.66 -8.74
N LYS A 416 -8.95 12.33 -8.97
CA LYS A 416 -9.68 11.29 -8.23
C LYS A 416 -9.01 9.92 -8.31
N ASP A 417 -8.54 9.54 -9.51
CA ASP A 417 -7.95 8.21 -9.73
C ASP A 417 -6.63 8.04 -8.98
N GLU A 418 -5.84 9.10 -8.86
CA GLU A 418 -4.61 9.09 -8.06
C GLU A 418 -4.90 8.89 -6.57
N ILE A 419 -5.95 9.54 -6.03
CA ILE A 419 -6.37 9.35 -4.63
C ILE A 419 -6.77 7.91 -4.40
N LEU A 420 -7.62 7.36 -5.27
CA LEU A 420 -8.07 5.97 -5.18
C LEU A 420 -6.88 5.01 -5.23
N ASN A 421 -6.02 5.14 -6.23
CA ASN A 421 -4.85 4.29 -6.40
C ASN A 421 -3.91 4.38 -5.20
N GLN A 422 -3.73 5.57 -4.61
CA GLN A 422 -2.90 5.75 -3.43
C GLN A 422 -3.48 5.03 -2.21
N ILE A 423 -4.80 5.12 -2.00
CA ILE A 423 -5.47 4.40 -0.90
C ILE A 423 -5.34 2.88 -1.11
N LEU A 424 -5.62 2.39 -2.32
CA LEU A 424 -5.50 0.96 -2.63
C LEU A 424 -4.06 0.46 -2.50
N SER A 425 -3.08 1.26 -2.90
CA SER A 425 -1.65 0.97 -2.69
C SER A 425 -1.31 0.82 -1.20
N LEU A 426 -1.78 1.73 -0.35
CA LEU A 426 -1.58 1.64 1.10
C LEU A 426 -2.22 0.40 1.73
N ILE A 427 -3.36 -0.06 1.18
CA ILE A 427 -4.04 -1.28 1.62
C ILE A 427 -3.27 -2.52 1.19
N THR A 428 -2.73 -2.52 -0.03
CA THR A 428 -2.10 -3.69 -0.65
C THR A 428 -0.59 -3.77 -0.47
N GLU A 429 0.02 -2.82 0.26
CA GLU A 429 1.48 -2.70 0.38
C GLU A 429 2.11 -3.89 1.11
N GLU A 430 2.42 -4.95 0.36
CA GLU A 430 3.31 -6.04 0.78
C GLU A 430 4.34 -6.34 -0.32
N VAL A 431 5.55 -6.67 0.10
CA VAL A 431 6.65 -7.02 -0.80
C VAL A 431 6.30 -8.31 -1.56
N GLY A 432 6.37 -8.26 -2.89
CA GLY A 432 6.22 -9.46 -3.71
C GLY A 432 7.31 -10.49 -3.38
N HIS A 433 6.92 -11.75 -3.23
CA HIS A 433 7.84 -12.87 -3.05
C HIS A 433 7.89 -13.72 -4.32
N LEU A 434 9.09 -14.18 -4.70
CA LEU A 434 9.24 -15.17 -5.76
C LEU A 434 8.48 -16.44 -5.38
N ALA A 435 7.66 -16.95 -6.29
CA ALA A 435 6.98 -18.23 -6.12
C ALA A 435 7.88 -19.33 -6.68
N GLN A 436 8.28 -20.27 -5.85
CA GLN A 436 9.06 -21.45 -6.23
C GLN A 436 8.20 -22.46 -7.00
#